data_01a52d2960b5f461538cee1bf26af0e2
#
_entry.id   01a52d2960b5f461538cee1bf26af0e2
#
_cell.length_a   1.000
_cell.length_b   1.000
_cell.length_c   1.000
_cell.angle_alpha   90.00
_cell.angle_beta   90.00
_cell.angle_gamma   90.00
#
_symmetry.space_group_name_H-M   'P 1'
#
loop_
_entity.id
_entity.type
_entity.pdbx_description
1 polymer ?
#
loop_
_entity_poly.entity_id
_entity_poly.type
_entity_poly.pdbx_seq_one_letter_code
_entity_poly.pdbx_strand_id
1 'polypeptide(L)'
;MKFENTEVYGFKRALKGMRNPLESWHKNDTVEENGKVVIGENDLGLAQRLIKAGSEHRKFMRQIFVSVDITAPLYWWKEFDTYKVGTVANSCSTMHKIAEKEFALEDFSTEHLQDCECVSEDEFYEFPCGRRYTPMDSLVDTIKMLNKWRDLYINGVHCGGCLKIRQDKDIWWQMIQLLPSSYNQTRNVMLNYEVLANIYKSRKNHKLDEWREFCKWIEELPYSELIMSAGGLDDNSINAKLGAVRHLKKQI
;
A
#
# COMPACT_ATOMS: atom_id res chain seq x y z
N MET A 1 -0.01 -0.47 7.67
CA MET A 1 0.42 0.33 6.48
C MET A 1 0.14 1.82 6.68
N LYS A 2 0.76 2.72 5.86
CA LYS A 2 0.44 4.16 5.86
C LYS A 2 0.06 4.60 4.45
N PHE A 3 -0.92 5.50 4.36
CA PHE A 3 -1.38 6.13 3.11
C PHE A 3 -1.38 7.64 3.33
N GLU A 4 -0.49 8.34 2.64
CA GLU A 4 -0.26 9.78 2.83
C GLU A 4 -0.37 10.50 1.49
N ASN A 5 -0.64 11.80 1.53
CA ASN A 5 -0.68 12.66 0.35
C ASN A 5 -1.57 12.12 -0.78
N THR A 6 -2.75 11.56 -0.42
CA THR A 6 -3.70 11.03 -1.41
C THR A 6 -4.35 12.17 -2.19
N GLU A 7 -4.22 12.13 -3.51
CA GLU A 7 -4.84 13.07 -4.44
C GLU A 7 -5.58 12.32 -5.55
N VAL A 8 -6.73 12.84 -5.96
CA VAL A 8 -7.57 12.22 -7.00
C VAL A 8 -7.86 13.23 -8.10
N TYR A 9 -7.62 12.84 -9.34
CA TYR A 9 -7.69 13.72 -10.51
C TYR A 9 -8.57 13.13 -11.61
N GLY A 10 -9.06 14.00 -12.48
CA GLY A 10 -9.60 13.59 -13.77
C GLY A 10 -11.11 13.38 -13.82
N PHE A 11 -11.83 13.43 -12.71
CA PHE A 11 -13.28 13.19 -12.69
C PHE A 11 -14.04 13.99 -13.76
N LYS A 12 -13.89 15.31 -13.79
CA LYS A 12 -14.62 16.20 -14.70
C LYS A 12 -14.45 15.79 -16.16
N ARG A 13 -13.22 15.45 -16.57
CA ARG A 13 -12.91 15.03 -17.93
C ARG A 13 -13.38 13.62 -18.24
N ALA A 14 -13.20 12.69 -17.30
CA ALA A 14 -13.64 11.32 -17.43
C ALA A 14 -15.15 11.21 -17.60
N LEU A 15 -15.92 11.92 -16.76
CA LEU A 15 -17.39 11.89 -16.79
C LEU A 15 -17.96 12.60 -18.03
N LYS A 16 -17.36 13.73 -18.46
CA LYS A 16 -17.71 14.32 -19.74
C LYS A 16 -17.38 13.36 -20.90
N GLY A 17 -16.22 12.70 -20.85
CA GLY A 17 -15.75 11.78 -21.89
C GLY A 17 -16.63 10.55 -22.06
N MET A 18 -17.25 10.01 -20.99
CA MET A 18 -18.17 8.87 -21.10
C MET A 18 -19.45 9.19 -21.90
N ARG A 19 -19.73 10.47 -22.17
CA ARG A 19 -20.87 10.92 -22.97
C ARG A 19 -20.58 11.04 -24.48
N ASN A 20 -19.30 10.93 -24.87
CA ASN A 20 -18.87 11.05 -26.26
C ASN A 20 -19.60 10.09 -27.23
N PRO A 21 -19.82 8.79 -26.90
CA PRO A 21 -20.41 7.87 -27.85
C PRO A 21 -21.82 8.25 -28.36
N LEU A 22 -22.55 9.01 -27.55
CA LEU A 22 -23.91 9.48 -27.88
C LEU A 22 -24.01 11.01 -27.96
N GLU A 23 -22.87 11.72 -27.98
CA GLU A 23 -22.78 13.20 -28.04
C GLU A 23 -23.69 13.91 -27.02
N SER A 24 -23.96 13.26 -25.89
CA SER A 24 -24.92 13.71 -24.88
C SER A 24 -24.32 14.69 -23.86
N TRP A 25 -23.40 15.55 -24.29
CA TRP A 25 -22.65 16.48 -23.41
C TRP A 25 -23.59 17.51 -22.73
N HIS A 26 -24.72 17.86 -23.36
CA HIS A 26 -25.74 18.76 -22.79
C HIS A 26 -26.35 18.21 -21.48
N LYS A 27 -26.17 16.89 -21.18
CA LYS A 27 -26.63 16.25 -19.96
C LYS A 27 -25.54 16.15 -18.89
N ASN A 28 -24.33 16.67 -19.16
CA ASN A 28 -23.24 16.65 -18.18
C ASN A 28 -23.55 17.67 -17.07
N ASP A 29 -23.63 17.18 -15.83
CA ASP A 29 -23.97 17.94 -14.64
C ASP A 29 -22.90 17.86 -13.54
N THR A 30 -21.71 17.35 -13.89
CA THR A 30 -20.55 17.38 -13.00
C THR A 30 -19.89 18.74 -12.99
N VAL A 31 -19.77 19.34 -11.82
CA VAL A 31 -19.14 20.65 -11.59
C VAL A 31 -17.90 20.51 -10.69
N GLU A 32 -17.07 21.52 -10.73
CA GLU A 32 -15.93 21.66 -9.82
C GLU A 32 -16.10 22.98 -9.06
N GLU A 33 -16.31 22.88 -7.75
CA GLU A 33 -16.55 23.99 -6.85
C GLU A 33 -15.49 23.99 -5.75
N ASN A 34 -14.77 25.11 -5.60
CA ASN A 34 -13.72 25.27 -4.57
C ASN A 34 -12.67 24.13 -4.55
N GLY A 35 -12.26 23.67 -5.74
CA GLY A 35 -11.31 22.56 -5.89
C GLY A 35 -11.88 21.16 -5.57
N LYS A 36 -13.19 21.07 -5.30
CA LYS A 36 -13.88 19.79 -5.09
C LYS A 36 -14.78 19.48 -6.28
N VAL A 37 -14.72 18.23 -6.72
CA VAL A 37 -15.62 17.74 -7.78
C VAL A 37 -16.95 17.31 -7.15
N VAL A 38 -18.04 17.83 -7.70
CA VAL A 38 -19.41 17.41 -7.36
C VAL A 38 -20.01 16.75 -8.60
N ILE A 39 -20.24 15.43 -8.50
CA ILE A 39 -20.86 14.65 -9.58
C ILE A 39 -22.38 14.81 -9.45
N GLY A 40 -23.02 15.30 -10.51
CA GLY A 40 -24.47 15.41 -10.57
C GLY A 40 -25.16 14.05 -10.81
N GLU A 41 -26.45 14.00 -10.58
CA GLU A 41 -27.25 12.78 -10.66
C GLU A 41 -27.25 12.13 -12.06
N ASN A 42 -27.25 12.96 -13.12
CA ASN A 42 -27.22 12.47 -14.51
C ASN A 42 -25.89 11.74 -14.81
N ASP A 43 -24.77 12.32 -14.39
CA ASP A 43 -23.45 11.73 -14.61
C ASP A 43 -23.22 10.51 -13.72
N LEU A 44 -23.61 10.57 -12.45
CA LEU A 44 -23.50 9.45 -11.53
C LEU A 44 -24.35 8.25 -12.00
N GLY A 45 -25.59 8.50 -12.40
CA GLY A 45 -26.48 7.45 -12.91
C GLY A 45 -25.96 6.84 -14.21
N LEU A 46 -25.35 7.64 -15.11
CA LEU A 46 -24.72 7.09 -16.32
C LEU A 46 -23.48 6.26 -15.98
N ALA A 47 -22.60 6.75 -15.11
CA ALA A 47 -21.41 6.06 -14.67
C ALA A 47 -21.75 4.67 -14.08
N GLN A 48 -22.74 4.60 -13.19
CA GLN A 48 -23.21 3.34 -12.59
C GLN A 48 -23.75 2.35 -13.65
N ARG A 49 -24.53 2.84 -14.64
CA ARG A 49 -25.00 1.99 -15.74
C ARG A 49 -23.87 1.45 -16.59
N LEU A 50 -22.86 2.27 -16.92
CA LEU A 50 -21.69 1.87 -17.68
C LEU A 50 -20.83 0.86 -16.91
N ILE A 51 -20.71 0.99 -15.59
CA ILE A 51 -20.04 0.02 -14.73
C ILE A 51 -20.75 -1.33 -14.77
N LYS A 52 -22.07 -1.35 -14.60
CA LYS A 52 -22.89 -2.57 -14.66
C LYS A 52 -22.85 -3.24 -16.05
N ALA A 53 -22.67 -2.48 -17.12
CA ALA A 53 -22.54 -2.98 -18.49
C ALA A 53 -21.17 -3.65 -18.79
N GLY A 54 -20.17 -3.49 -17.91
CA GLY A 54 -18.89 -4.21 -17.99
C GLY A 54 -17.68 -3.37 -18.38
N SER A 55 -16.52 -4.00 -18.42
CA SER A 55 -15.20 -3.35 -18.55
C SER A 55 -15.05 -2.53 -19.85
N GLU A 56 -15.70 -2.95 -20.94
CA GLU A 56 -15.66 -2.27 -22.22
C GLU A 56 -16.44 -0.93 -22.20
N HIS A 57 -17.40 -0.80 -21.32
CA HIS A 57 -18.24 0.39 -21.20
C HIS A 57 -17.73 1.38 -20.15
N ARG A 58 -17.04 0.91 -19.10
CA ARG A 58 -16.55 1.73 -18.00
C ARG A 58 -15.15 2.34 -18.21
N LYS A 59 -14.75 2.57 -19.47
CA LYS A 59 -13.43 3.11 -19.84
C LYS A 59 -13.11 4.44 -19.16
N PHE A 60 -14.11 5.23 -18.80
CA PHE A 60 -13.94 6.49 -18.09
C PHE A 60 -13.19 6.32 -16.74
N MET A 61 -13.32 5.16 -16.06
CA MET A 61 -12.62 4.86 -14.83
C MET A 61 -11.09 4.84 -14.99
N ARG A 62 -10.59 4.56 -16.21
CA ARG A 62 -9.15 4.59 -16.53
C ARG A 62 -8.60 6.02 -16.62
N GLN A 63 -9.47 7.03 -16.67
CA GLN A 63 -9.14 8.47 -16.72
C GLN A 63 -9.25 9.15 -15.36
N ILE A 64 -9.67 8.44 -14.32
CA ILE A 64 -9.70 8.94 -12.94
C ILE A 64 -8.46 8.39 -12.25
N PHE A 65 -7.49 9.27 -11.97
CA PHE A 65 -6.20 8.89 -11.43
C PHE A 65 -6.13 9.18 -9.93
N VAL A 66 -5.39 8.34 -9.23
CA VAL A 66 -5.07 8.51 -7.81
C VAL A 66 -3.55 8.51 -7.67
N SER A 67 -3.01 9.53 -7.02
CA SER A 67 -1.62 9.58 -6.56
C SER A 67 -1.61 9.44 -5.03
N VAL A 68 -0.72 8.62 -4.50
CA VAL A 68 -0.63 8.35 -3.06
C VAL A 68 0.78 7.90 -2.67
N ASP A 69 1.24 8.32 -1.50
CA ASP A 69 2.45 7.79 -0.89
C ASP A 69 2.05 6.61 0.03
N ILE A 70 2.57 5.43 -0.28
CA ILE A 70 2.28 4.20 0.45
C ILE A 70 3.54 3.71 1.14
N THR A 71 3.48 3.53 2.47
CA THR A 71 4.52 2.84 3.24
C THR A 71 4.02 1.46 3.63
N ALA A 72 4.73 0.43 3.14
CA ALA A 72 4.34 -0.97 3.30
C ALA A 72 5.56 -1.90 3.31
N PRO A 73 5.44 -3.13 3.88
CA PRO A 73 6.52 -4.09 3.90
C PRO A 73 6.88 -4.63 2.51
N LEU A 74 8.14 -5.01 2.33
CA LEU A 74 8.64 -5.51 1.04
C LEU A 74 7.89 -6.76 0.56
N TYR A 75 7.40 -7.61 1.47
CA TYR A 75 6.61 -8.79 1.08
C TYR A 75 5.28 -8.40 0.44
N TRP A 76 4.63 -7.32 0.88
CA TRP A 76 3.41 -6.79 0.26
C TRP A 76 3.72 -6.17 -1.11
N TRP A 77 4.81 -5.42 -1.23
CA TRP A 77 5.24 -4.81 -2.49
C TRP A 77 5.48 -5.84 -3.59
N LYS A 78 6.01 -7.03 -3.25
CA LYS A 78 6.18 -8.14 -4.21
C LYS A 78 4.86 -8.54 -4.88
N GLU A 79 3.77 -8.56 -4.11
CA GLU A 79 2.44 -8.86 -4.66
C GLU A 79 1.87 -7.64 -5.40
N PHE A 80 2.05 -6.43 -4.87
CA PHE A 80 1.60 -5.20 -5.52
C PHE A 80 2.25 -5.01 -6.90
N ASP A 81 3.51 -5.35 -7.07
CA ASP A 81 4.25 -5.24 -8.32
C ASP A 81 3.70 -6.13 -9.45
N THR A 82 2.74 -7.01 -9.17
CA THR A 82 2.01 -7.76 -10.20
C THR A 82 0.96 -6.92 -10.94
N TYR A 83 0.52 -5.79 -10.35
CA TYR A 83 -0.44 -4.85 -10.94
C TYR A 83 0.26 -3.79 -11.80
N LYS A 84 0.94 -4.22 -12.89
CA LYS A 84 1.77 -3.35 -13.71
C LYS A 84 1.00 -2.46 -14.69
N VAL A 85 -0.17 -2.91 -15.15
CA VAL A 85 -0.94 -2.19 -16.17
C VAL A 85 -1.74 -1.06 -15.52
N GLY A 86 -1.46 0.18 -15.91
CA GLY A 86 -2.13 1.37 -15.37
C GLY A 86 -1.66 1.77 -13.98
N THR A 87 -0.49 1.29 -13.55
CA THR A 87 0.16 1.62 -12.29
C THR A 87 1.59 2.06 -12.54
N VAL A 88 2.01 3.15 -11.90
CA VAL A 88 3.40 3.63 -11.89
C VAL A 88 3.82 3.83 -10.44
N ALA A 89 5.01 3.37 -10.07
CA ALA A 89 5.53 3.54 -8.72
C ALA A 89 6.97 4.07 -8.74
N ASN A 90 7.22 5.09 -7.91
CA ASN A 90 8.55 5.61 -7.61
C ASN A 90 8.89 5.25 -6.17
N SER A 91 9.85 4.36 -5.96
CA SER A 91 10.24 3.90 -4.63
C SER A 91 11.36 4.73 -4.03
N CYS A 92 11.30 4.93 -2.70
CA CYS A 92 12.48 5.29 -1.94
C CYS A 92 13.53 4.19 -2.10
N SER A 93 14.74 4.56 -2.52
CA SER A 93 15.76 3.58 -2.82
C SER A 93 16.36 2.99 -1.55
N THR A 94 16.02 1.76 -1.22
CA THR A 94 16.68 1.01 -0.15
C THR A 94 18.18 0.86 -0.43
N MET A 95 18.56 0.65 -1.70
CA MET A 95 19.95 0.43 -2.10
C MET A 95 20.86 1.64 -1.84
N HIS A 96 20.34 2.87 -2.05
CA HIS A 96 21.13 4.10 -1.89
C HIS A 96 21.05 4.65 -0.46
N LYS A 97 19.97 4.35 0.26
CA LYS A 97 19.63 5.00 1.53
C LYS A 97 19.72 4.09 2.75
N ILE A 98 20.08 2.81 2.55
CA ILE A 98 20.07 1.80 3.62
C ILE A 98 20.93 2.17 4.84
N ALA A 99 22.01 2.92 4.64
CA ALA A 99 22.91 3.32 5.72
C ALA A 99 22.66 4.72 6.28
N GLU A 100 21.71 5.50 5.74
CA GLU A 100 21.53 6.91 6.15
C GLU A 100 21.03 7.08 7.58
N LYS A 101 20.14 6.21 8.02
CA LYS A 101 19.63 6.23 9.39
C LYS A 101 19.85 4.89 10.08
N GLU A 102 19.85 4.91 11.39
CA GLU A 102 19.83 3.71 12.21
C GLU A 102 18.51 2.97 12.00
N PHE A 103 18.56 1.64 11.96
CA PHE A 103 17.37 0.79 11.88
C PHE A 103 16.70 0.73 13.26
N ALA A 104 15.39 0.98 13.28
CA ALA A 104 14.55 0.86 14.47
C ALA A 104 13.43 -0.16 14.22
N LEU A 105 12.76 -0.61 15.28
CA LEU A 105 11.68 -1.60 15.17
C LEU A 105 10.52 -1.10 14.31
N GLU A 106 10.24 0.21 14.36
CA GLU A 106 9.20 0.90 13.59
C GLU A 106 9.44 0.89 12.08
N ASP A 107 10.66 0.57 11.65
CA ASP A 107 10.99 0.39 10.23
C ASP A 107 10.49 -0.95 9.66
N PHE A 108 9.94 -1.81 10.51
CA PHE A 108 9.51 -3.16 10.16
C PHE A 108 8.04 -3.38 10.50
N SER A 109 7.37 -4.20 9.71
CA SER A 109 6.04 -4.72 10.00
C SER A 109 6.16 -5.85 11.02
N THR A 110 5.52 -5.72 12.18
CA THR A 110 5.69 -6.62 13.33
C THR A 110 4.38 -7.07 13.94
N GLU A 111 3.24 -6.65 13.38
CA GLU A 111 1.91 -6.75 13.98
C GLU A 111 1.50 -8.19 14.36
N HIS A 112 2.12 -9.18 13.73
CA HIS A 112 1.83 -10.60 13.97
C HIS A 112 3.02 -11.38 14.55
N LEU A 113 4.14 -10.71 14.83
CA LEU A 113 5.26 -11.39 15.47
C LEU A 113 4.96 -11.62 16.94
N GLN A 114 5.15 -12.86 17.39
CA GLN A 114 4.98 -13.20 18.78
C GLN A 114 6.16 -12.71 19.62
N ASP A 115 5.83 -12.09 20.74
CA ASP A 115 6.75 -11.52 21.71
C ASP A 115 6.63 -12.20 23.09
N CYS A 116 5.65 -13.08 23.28
CA CYS A 116 5.36 -13.63 24.60
C CYS A 116 5.49 -15.16 24.67
N GLU A 117 5.63 -15.64 25.91
CA GLU A 117 5.81 -17.03 26.31
C GLU A 117 4.57 -17.92 26.16
N CYS A 118 3.51 -17.47 25.49
CA CYS A 118 2.21 -18.11 25.46
C CYS A 118 2.06 -19.24 24.44
N VAL A 119 3.12 -19.63 23.75
CA VAL A 119 3.11 -20.73 22.78
C VAL A 119 3.60 -22.00 23.49
N SER A 120 3.08 -23.17 23.09
CA SER A 120 3.40 -24.46 23.71
C SER A 120 4.91 -24.73 23.77
N GLU A 121 5.35 -25.45 24.82
CA GLU A 121 6.77 -25.73 25.08
C GLU A 121 7.50 -26.38 23.89
N ASP A 122 6.78 -27.04 23.00
CA ASP A 122 7.31 -27.78 21.85
C ASP A 122 7.71 -26.90 20.65
N GLU A 123 7.38 -25.60 20.67
CA GLU A 123 7.57 -24.69 19.51
C GLU A 123 8.71 -23.69 19.68
N PHE A 124 9.47 -23.75 20.75
CA PHE A 124 10.58 -22.84 21.01
C PHE A 124 11.94 -23.51 20.93
N TYR A 125 12.88 -22.80 20.28
CA TYR A 125 14.29 -23.12 20.44
C TYR A 125 14.77 -22.65 21.83
N GLU A 126 15.12 -23.52 22.72
CA GLU A 126 15.79 -23.17 23.96
C GLU A 126 17.27 -22.85 23.70
N PHE A 127 17.71 -21.65 24.11
CA PHE A 127 19.14 -21.39 24.22
C PHE A 127 19.73 -22.20 25.39
N PRO A 128 21.06 -22.49 25.35
CA PRO A 128 21.76 -23.20 26.44
C PRO A 128 21.60 -22.55 27.83
N CYS A 129 21.18 -21.28 27.88
CA CYS A 129 20.86 -20.53 29.11
C CYS A 129 19.40 -20.69 29.60
N GLY A 130 18.57 -21.53 28.95
CA GLY A 130 17.15 -21.72 29.31
C GLY A 130 16.21 -20.57 28.96
N ARG A 131 16.68 -19.58 28.19
CA ARG A 131 15.84 -18.46 27.72
C ARG A 131 15.09 -18.89 26.46
N ARG A 132 13.78 -18.70 26.45
CA ARG A 132 12.95 -18.82 25.24
C ARG A 132 13.26 -17.69 24.24
N TYR A 133 13.33 -18.05 22.98
CA TYR A 133 13.65 -17.13 21.88
C TYR A 133 12.47 -17.04 20.94
N THR A 134 11.90 -15.86 20.82
CA THR A 134 10.69 -15.58 20.04
C THR A 134 11.02 -15.08 18.62
N PRO A 135 10.06 -15.11 17.67
CA PRO A 135 10.24 -14.44 16.39
C PRO A 135 10.55 -12.94 16.52
N MET A 136 10.01 -12.26 17.55
CA MET A 136 10.33 -10.88 17.85
C MET A 136 11.80 -10.70 18.28
N ASP A 137 12.32 -11.58 19.14
CA ASP A 137 13.74 -11.57 19.53
C ASP A 137 14.64 -11.70 18.29
N SER A 138 14.27 -12.60 17.36
CA SER A 138 15.02 -12.81 16.12
C SER A 138 15.09 -11.52 15.28
N LEU A 139 13.97 -10.78 15.16
CA LEU A 139 13.95 -9.51 14.45
C LEU A 139 14.82 -8.47 15.17
N VAL A 140 14.69 -8.35 16.49
CA VAL A 140 15.50 -7.41 17.31
C VAL A 140 17.00 -7.69 17.15
N ASP A 141 17.42 -8.94 17.17
CA ASP A 141 18.83 -9.29 16.97
C ASP A 141 19.27 -9.04 15.52
N THR A 142 18.40 -9.23 14.55
CA THR A 142 18.65 -8.85 13.14
C THR A 142 18.86 -7.34 13.02
N ILE A 143 18.03 -6.52 13.67
CA ILE A 143 18.16 -5.06 13.70
C ILE A 143 19.50 -4.63 14.32
N LYS A 144 19.89 -5.24 15.47
CA LYS A 144 21.20 -4.99 16.08
C LYS A 144 22.35 -5.32 15.11
N MET A 145 22.22 -6.43 14.38
CA MET A 145 23.24 -6.84 13.41
C MET A 145 23.28 -5.87 12.22
N LEU A 146 22.15 -5.44 11.70
CA LEU A 146 22.07 -4.42 10.64
C LEU A 146 22.75 -3.12 11.08
N ASN A 147 22.47 -2.64 12.29
CA ASN A 147 23.08 -1.42 12.84
C ASN A 147 24.59 -1.57 13.04
N LYS A 148 25.05 -2.75 13.48
CA LYS A 148 26.49 -3.02 13.58
C LYS A 148 27.18 -2.95 12.21
N TRP A 149 26.59 -3.51 11.16
CA TRP A 149 27.14 -3.44 9.81
C TRP A 149 27.06 -2.02 9.24
N ARG A 150 25.98 -1.27 9.57
CA ARG A 150 25.85 0.15 9.24
C ARG A 150 26.98 0.97 9.87
N ASP A 151 27.28 0.78 11.15
CA ASP A 151 28.35 1.49 11.82
C ASP A 151 29.72 1.21 11.20
N LEU A 152 29.98 -0.05 10.83
CA LEU A 152 31.20 -0.43 10.10
C LEU A 152 31.27 0.24 8.72
N TYR A 153 30.13 0.40 8.05
CA TYR A 153 30.06 1.07 6.74
C TYR A 153 30.35 2.57 6.84
N ILE A 154 29.84 3.24 7.88
CA ILE A 154 30.00 4.68 8.07
C ILE A 154 31.37 5.04 8.62
N ASN A 155 31.83 4.29 9.63
CA ASN A 155 33.02 4.62 10.42
C ASN A 155 34.29 3.87 9.98
N GLY A 156 34.16 2.94 9.04
CA GLY A 156 35.24 2.08 8.60
C GLY A 156 35.51 0.91 9.56
N VAL A 157 36.29 -0.06 9.10
CA VAL A 157 36.68 -1.23 9.89
C VAL A 157 37.95 -0.91 10.68
N HIS A 158 37.83 -0.76 11.99
CA HIS A 158 38.97 -0.49 12.88
C HIS A 158 39.69 -1.76 13.39
N CYS A 159 39.29 -2.96 12.94
CA CYS A 159 39.88 -4.22 13.40
C CYS A 159 40.99 -4.67 12.47
N GLY A 160 42.22 -4.53 12.96
CA GLY A 160 43.40 -5.07 12.25
C GLY A 160 43.37 -6.62 12.20
N GLY A 161 42.94 -7.17 11.08
CA GLY A 161 43.23 -8.56 10.69
C GLY A 161 42.12 -9.60 10.89
N CYS A 162 41.02 -9.33 11.55
CA CYS A 162 40.02 -10.37 11.87
C CYS A 162 38.90 -10.54 10.83
N LEU A 163 38.66 -9.56 9.97
CA LEU A 163 37.64 -9.62 8.92
C LEU A 163 38.30 -9.59 7.54
N LYS A 164 38.00 -10.59 6.74
CA LYS A 164 38.37 -10.63 5.30
C LYS A 164 37.53 -9.59 4.47
N ILE A 165 36.94 -8.60 5.13
CA ILE A 165 36.15 -7.54 4.52
C ILE A 165 37.15 -6.53 3.98
N ARG A 166 37.25 -6.46 2.67
CA ARG A 166 38.27 -5.69 1.95
C ARG A 166 37.77 -4.37 1.38
N GLN A 167 36.44 -4.17 1.32
CA GLN A 167 35.86 -2.98 0.67
C GLN A 167 34.52 -2.60 1.33
N ASP A 168 34.17 -1.32 1.29
CA ASP A 168 32.89 -0.79 1.76
C ASP A 168 31.68 -1.49 1.10
N LYS A 169 31.84 -1.93 -0.14
CA LYS A 169 30.83 -2.70 -0.86
C LYS A 169 30.53 -4.05 -0.21
N ASP A 170 31.51 -4.71 0.40
CA ASP A 170 31.28 -5.99 1.09
C ASP A 170 30.46 -5.79 2.36
N ILE A 171 30.68 -4.68 3.07
CA ILE A 171 29.91 -4.28 4.25
C ILE A 171 28.48 -3.94 3.85
N TRP A 172 28.30 -3.16 2.79
CA TRP A 172 27.00 -2.80 2.23
C TRP A 172 26.17 -4.05 1.87
N TRP A 173 26.78 -5.08 1.26
CA TRP A 173 26.12 -6.33 0.93
C TRP A 173 25.58 -7.07 2.15
N GLN A 174 26.25 -6.97 3.31
CA GLN A 174 25.75 -7.61 4.54
C GLN A 174 24.39 -7.02 4.94
N MET A 175 24.24 -5.70 4.85
CA MET A 175 22.96 -5.04 5.14
C MET A 175 21.88 -5.41 4.13
N ILE A 176 22.19 -5.38 2.83
CA ILE A 176 21.21 -5.68 1.76
C ILE A 176 20.70 -7.10 1.85
N GLN A 177 21.60 -8.08 2.05
CA GLN A 177 21.23 -9.50 2.08
C GLN A 177 20.55 -9.91 3.39
N LEU A 178 20.85 -9.23 4.49
CA LEU A 178 20.26 -9.50 5.79
C LEU A 178 18.90 -8.82 5.98
N LEU A 179 18.57 -7.81 5.18
CA LEU A 179 17.35 -7.03 5.34
C LEU A 179 16.10 -7.91 5.23
N PRO A 180 15.27 -8.00 6.30
CA PRO A 180 14.05 -8.80 6.27
C PRO A 180 13.02 -8.27 5.29
N SER A 181 12.16 -9.13 4.75
CA SER A 181 11.07 -8.73 3.87
C SER A 181 9.95 -7.95 4.59
N SER A 182 9.98 -7.92 5.93
CA SER A 182 9.10 -7.07 6.76
C SER A 182 9.53 -5.61 6.81
N TYR A 183 10.70 -5.26 6.24
CA TYR A 183 11.15 -3.87 6.14
C TYR A 183 10.15 -3.02 5.33
N ASN A 184 9.75 -1.88 5.90
CA ASN A 184 8.79 -0.95 5.31
C ASN A 184 9.48 -0.01 4.32
N GLN A 185 8.99 0.00 3.08
CA GLN A 185 9.45 0.90 2.02
C GLN A 185 8.33 1.84 1.62
N THR A 186 8.63 3.13 1.50
CA THR A 186 7.70 4.12 0.95
C THR A 186 7.84 4.20 -0.55
N ARG A 187 6.70 4.21 -1.26
CA ARG A 187 6.62 4.46 -2.69
C ARG A 187 5.53 5.48 -2.98
N ASN A 188 5.82 6.46 -3.84
CA ASN A 188 4.76 7.22 -4.49
C ASN A 188 4.17 6.38 -5.62
N VAL A 189 2.87 6.18 -5.59
CA VAL A 189 2.15 5.33 -6.55
C VAL A 189 1.09 6.14 -7.27
N MET A 190 1.05 6.05 -8.60
CA MET A 190 -0.05 6.52 -9.41
C MET A 190 -0.77 5.33 -10.04
N LEU A 191 -2.09 5.30 -9.91
CA LEU A 191 -2.97 4.29 -10.47
C LEU A 191 -4.33 4.91 -10.80
N ASN A 192 -5.26 4.13 -11.34
CA ASN A 192 -6.58 4.65 -11.72
C ASN A 192 -7.71 3.81 -11.11
N TYR A 193 -8.94 4.33 -11.19
CA TYR A 193 -10.13 3.68 -10.61
C TYR A 193 -10.42 2.29 -11.17
N GLU A 194 -10.08 2.01 -12.42
CA GLU A 194 -10.24 0.66 -13.00
C GLU A 194 -9.28 -0.33 -12.35
N VAL A 195 -8.01 0.06 -12.14
CA VAL A 195 -7.01 -0.76 -11.43
C VAL A 195 -7.44 -0.99 -9.98
N LEU A 196 -7.88 0.06 -9.29
CA LEU A 196 -8.39 -0.05 -7.92
C LEU A 196 -9.58 -1.00 -7.82
N ALA A 197 -10.51 -0.97 -8.78
CA ALA A 197 -11.64 -1.90 -8.81
C ALA A 197 -11.19 -3.37 -8.97
N ASN A 198 -10.21 -3.62 -9.82
CA ASN A 198 -9.64 -4.96 -10.01
C ASN A 198 -8.91 -5.45 -8.75
N ILE A 199 -8.13 -4.58 -8.11
CA ILE A 199 -7.47 -4.88 -6.83
C ILE A 199 -8.52 -5.17 -5.76
N TYR A 200 -9.50 -4.29 -5.60
CA TYR A 200 -10.55 -4.42 -4.59
C TYR A 200 -11.30 -5.76 -4.73
N LYS A 201 -11.69 -6.13 -5.96
CA LYS A 201 -12.34 -7.40 -6.25
C LYS A 201 -11.52 -8.60 -5.78
N SER A 202 -10.20 -8.56 -6.01
CA SER A 202 -9.30 -9.71 -5.77
C SER A 202 -8.78 -9.75 -4.34
N ARG A 203 -8.72 -8.61 -3.62
CA ARG A 203 -7.96 -8.46 -2.37
C ARG A 203 -8.80 -8.13 -1.14
N LYS A 204 -10.09 -7.75 -1.27
CA LYS A 204 -10.94 -7.37 -0.11
C LYS A 204 -11.05 -8.45 0.98
N ASN A 205 -10.88 -9.73 0.63
CA ASN A 205 -10.90 -10.86 1.55
C ASN A 205 -9.54 -11.59 1.61
N HIS A 206 -8.44 -10.87 1.33
CA HIS A 206 -7.13 -11.49 1.32
C HIS A 206 -6.65 -11.87 2.72
N LYS A 207 -5.73 -12.85 2.81
CA LYS A 207 -5.16 -13.30 4.09
C LYS A 207 -4.29 -12.25 4.74
N LEU A 208 -3.47 -11.53 3.95
CA LEU A 208 -2.63 -10.44 4.44
C LEU A 208 -3.49 -9.25 4.83
N ASP A 209 -3.29 -8.74 6.04
CA ASP A 209 -4.01 -7.59 6.59
C ASP A 209 -3.77 -6.33 5.80
N GLU A 210 -2.58 -6.16 5.27
CA GLU A 210 -2.18 -5.02 4.44
C GLU A 210 -3.08 -4.86 3.21
N TRP A 211 -3.51 -5.96 2.58
CA TRP A 211 -4.47 -5.88 1.48
C TRP A 211 -5.86 -5.45 1.95
N ARG A 212 -6.28 -5.88 3.15
CA ARG A 212 -7.55 -5.44 3.72
C ARG A 212 -7.51 -3.96 4.12
N GLU A 213 -6.37 -3.48 4.64
CA GLU A 213 -6.13 -2.06 4.91
C GLU A 213 -6.12 -1.23 3.63
N PHE A 214 -5.46 -1.71 2.57
CA PHE A 214 -5.51 -1.09 1.25
C PHE A 214 -6.94 -0.98 0.72
N CYS A 215 -7.75 -2.03 0.86
CA CYS A 215 -9.15 -2.00 0.47
C CYS A 215 -9.99 -1.04 1.32
N LYS A 216 -9.72 -0.89 2.63
CA LYS A 216 -10.35 0.14 3.48
C LYS A 216 -9.99 1.55 3.02
N TRP A 217 -8.73 1.78 2.68
CA TRP A 217 -8.31 3.06 2.11
C TRP A 217 -9.03 3.36 0.77
N ILE A 218 -9.22 2.36 -0.10
CA ILE A 218 -10.03 2.52 -1.32
C ILE A 218 -11.47 2.96 -1.00
N GLU A 219 -12.08 2.41 0.05
CA GLU A 219 -13.45 2.76 0.47
C GLU A 219 -13.57 4.22 0.92
N GLU A 220 -12.46 4.87 1.29
CA GLU A 220 -12.42 6.28 1.72
C GLU A 220 -12.21 7.28 0.57
N LEU A 221 -11.88 6.81 -0.63
CA LEU A 221 -11.66 7.66 -1.80
C LEU A 221 -12.94 8.37 -2.23
N PRO A 222 -12.85 9.55 -2.87
CA PRO A 222 -14.01 10.24 -3.43
C PRO A 222 -14.77 9.33 -4.40
N TYR A 223 -16.08 9.23 -4.26
CA TYR A 223 -16.94 8.38 -5.11
C TYR A 223 -16.45 6.93 -5.21
N SER A 224 -15.96 6.38 -4.10
CA SER A 224 -15.49 4.99 -4.01
C SER A 224 -16.57 3.96 -4.35
N GLU A 225 -17.86 4.32 -4.30
CA GLU A 225 -18.96 3.50 -4.79
C GLU A 225 -18.79 3.05 -6.25
N LEU A 226 -18.15 3.86 -7.08
CA LEU A 226 -17.83 3.49 -8.48
C LEU A 226 -16.80 2.36 -8.52
N ILE A 227 -15.80 2.41 -7.64
CA ILE A 227 -14.77 1.38 -7.51
C ILE A 227 -15.39 0.09 -6.96
N MET A 228 -16.14 0.18 -5.87
CA MET A 228 -16.74 -0.96 -5.19
C MET A 228 -17.76 -1.69 -6.08
N SER A 229 -18.61 -0.94 -6.79
CA SER A 229 -19.57 -1.49 -7.76
C SER A 229 -18.84 -2.21 -8.90
N ALA A 230 -17.82 -1.59 -9.48
CA ALA A 230 -16.98 -2.21 -10.51
C ALA A 230 -16.19 -3.42 -9.97
N GLY A 231 -15.86 -3.43 -8.68
CA GLY A 231 -15.26 -4.51 -7.91
C GLY A 231 -16.22 -5.63 -7.52
N GLY A 232 -17.50 -5.55 -7.91
CA GLY A 232 -18.50 -6.60 -7.76
C GLY A 232 -19.24 -6.62 -6.42
N LEU A 233 -19.34 -5.47 -5.72
CA LEU A 233 -20.27 -5.32 -4.60
C LEU A 233 -21.65 -4.90 -5.12
N ASP A 234 -22.71 -5.39 -4.46
CA ASP A 234 -24.08 -4.92 -4.69
C ASP A 234 -24.34 -3.58 -3.98
N ASP A 235 -25.42 -2.91 -4.39
CA ASP A 235 -25.76 -1.58 -3.91
C ASP A 235 -26.03 -1.55 -2.37
N ASN A 236 -26.54 -2.63 -1.78
CA ASN A 236 -26.79 -2.72 -0.34
C ASN A 236 -25.48 -2.80 0.44
N SER A 237 -24.55 -3.65 0.02
CA SER A 237 -23.20 -3.77 0.60
C SER A 237 -22.41 -2.47 0.49
N ILE A 238 -22.52 -1.75 -0.64
CA ILE A 238 -21.88 -0.45 -0.85
C ILE A 238 -22.44 0.58 0.14
N ASN A 239 -23.76 0.69 0.26
CA ASN A 239 -24.41 1.65 1.16
C ASN A 239 -24.05 1.39 2.63
N ALA A 240 -23.97 0.14 3.06
CA ALA A 240 -23.54 -0.22 4.40
C ALA A 240 -22.11 0.25 4.69
N LYS A 241 -21.17 0.04 3.76
CA LYS A 241 -19.78 0.48 3.92
C LYS A 241 -19.62 2.00 3.90
N LEU A 242 -20.28 2.70 2.99
CA LEU A 242 -20.27 4.17 2.95
C LEU A 242 -20.89 4.79 4.20
N GLY A 243 -21.92 4.17 4.76
CA GLY A 243 -22.53 4.57 6.03
C GLY A 243 -21.51 4.50 7.18
N ALA A 244 -20.75 3.41 7.26
CA ALA A 244 -19.71 3.23 8.27
C ALA A 244 -18.58 4.27 8.13
N VAL A 245 -18.09 4.51 6.91
CA VAL A 245 -17.03 5.51 6.63
C VAL A 245 -17.49 6.92 7.00
N ARG A 246 -18.74 7.30 6.65
CA ARG A 246 -19.31 8.62 7.02
C ARG A 246 -19.47 8.78 8.51
N HIS A 247 -19.78 7.72 9.23
CA HIS A 247 -19.93 7.76 10.70
C HIS A 247 -18.58 8.00 11.38
N LEU A 248 -17.53 7.30 10.95
CA LEU A 248 -16.16 7.49 11.45
C LEU A 248 -15.62 8.90 11.22
N LYS A 249 -15.86 9.49 10.02
CA LYS A 249 -15.41 10.86 9.69
C LYS A 249 -16.17 11.97 10.46
N LYS A 250 -17.28 11.67 11.12
CA LYS A 250 -18.00 12.62 11.98
C LYS A 250 -17.56 12.58 13.45
N GLN A 251 -16.74 11.58 13.82
CA GLN A 251 -16.25 11.41 15.20
C GLN A 251 -14.82 11.95 15.39
N ILE A 252 -14.17 12.39 14.31
CA ILE A 252 -12.88 13.10 14.28
C ILE A 252 -13.13 14.59 14.02
#